data_cfc61e5659b4d7a18b3bb00fe850bbc2
#
_entry.id   cfc61e5659b4d7a18b3bb00fe850bbc2
#
_cell.length_a   1.000
_cell.length_b   1.000
_cell.length_c   1.000
_cell.angle_alpha   90.00
_cell.angle_beta   90.00
_cell.angle_gamma   90.00
#
_symmetry.space_group_name_H-M   'P 1'
#
loop_
_entity.id
_entity.type
_entity.pdbx_description
1 polymer ?
#
loop_
_entity_poly.entity_id
_entity_poly.type
_entity_poly.pdbx_seq_one_letter_code
_entity_poly.pdbx_strand_id
1 'polypeptide(L)'
;MNMIQAINSAMDVMMERDPTVVVMGEDVGFFGGVFRATAGLQQKYGKNRVFDTPITECGIIGVAVGMGAYGLRPVPEIQFADYIYPALDQLVSEAARLRYRSAGEFIAPMTVRSPFGGGIFGGQTHSQSPEGIFTHCSGIKTVIPSTPYDAKGLLIAAIEDNDPTLFFEPKRIYNGPFDGHYDTPATSWAGHADAQVPTGYYRIPLGTARIARAGGALTILCYGTMVHVVEDTVKTLGIDAEIVDLRSLVPLDIDTIEASVKKTGRCLIVHEATRTSGFGAELSAQVQERCFYHLEAPIARVTGFDTPYPHSLEWAYFPGPVRIREAINKIMKD
;
A
#
# COMPACT_ATOMS: atom_id res chain seq x y z
N MET A 1 3.93 -2.50 18.25
CA MET A 1 4.89 -2.34 17.13
C MET A 1 4.47 -1.17 16.27
N ASN A 2 5.41 -0.38 15.78
CA ASN A 2 5.13 0.55 14.67
C ASN A 2 5.12 -0.21 13.32
N MET A 3 4.85 0.49 12.22
CA MET A 3 4.76 -0.11 10.89
C MET A 3 6.08 -0.79 10.46
N ILE A 4 7.22 -0.14 10.66
CA ILE A 4 8.55 -0.70 10.31
C ILE A 4 8.83 -1.98 11.09
N GLN A 5 8.55 -1.99 12.39
CA GLN A 5 8.73 -3.18 13.23
C GLN A 5 7.80 -4.32 12.82
N ALA A 6 6.57 -4.01 12.38
CA ALA A 6 5.63 -5.00 11.90
C ALA A 6 6.07 -5.63 10.57
N ILE A 7 6.59 -4.81 9.64
CA ILE A 7 7.19 -5.25 8.37
C ILE A 7 8.41 -6.13 8.62
N ASN A 8 9.33 -5.69 9.50
CA ASN A 8 10.50 -6.48 9.90
C ASN A 8 10.08 -7.83 10.48
N SER A 9 9.11 -7.81 11.40
CA SER A 9 8.58 -9.02 12.03
C SER A 9 7.91 -9.97 11.04
N ALA A 10 7.26 -9.47 9.99
CA ALA A 10 6.70 -10.31 8.93
C ALA A 10 7.79 -11.07 8.18
N MET A 11 8.84 -10.36 7.76
CA MET A 11 9.99 -10.98 7.09
C MET A 11 10.72 -11.96 8.00
N ASP A 12 10.95 -11.61 9.27
CA ASP A 12 11.59 -12.48 10.25
C ASP A 12 10.83 -13.80 10.42
N VAL A 13 9.52 -13.73 10.61
CA VAL A 13 8.65 -14.92 10.74
C VAL A 13 8.69 -15.78 9.47
N MET A 14 8.64 -15.16 8.30
CA MET A 14 8.66 -15.91 7.04
C MET A 14 10.01 -16.53 6.73
N MET A 15 11.10 -15.85 7.00
CA MET A 15 12.46 -16.39 6.84
C MET A 15 12.76 -17.55 7.80
N GLU A 16 12.19 -17.52 9.01
CA GLU A 16 12.30 -18.62 9.97
C GLU A 16 11.51 -19.86 9.51
N ARG A 17 10.33 -19.65 8.90
CA ARG A 17 9.42 -20.73 8.47
C ARG A 17 9.77 -21.34 7.13
N ASP A 18 10.34 -20.56 6.22
CA ASP A 18 10.60 -20.96 4.83
C ASP A 18 12.06 -20.60 4.44
N PRO A 19 12.92 -21.61 4.24
CA PRO A 19 14.31 -21.39 3.85
C PRO A 19 14.47 -20.81 2.44
N THR A 20 13.42 -20.80 1.62
CA THR A 20 13.45 -20.24 0.26
C THR A 20 13.22 -18.73 0.23
N VAL A 21 12.77 -18.13 1.33
CA VAL A 21 12.58 -16.67 1.43
C VAL A 21 13.93 -15.96 1.50
N VAL A 22 14.15 -15.01 0.60
CA VAL A 22 15.39 -14.22 0.45
C VAL A 22 15.04 -12.74 0.37
N VAL A 23 15.71 -11.91 1.16
CA VAL A 23 15.53 -10.45 1.18
C VAL A 23 16.70 -9.80 0.46
N MET A 24 16.46 -8.93 -0.49
CA MET A 24 17.48 -8.27 -1.29
C MET A 24 17.08 -6.85 -1.69
N GLY A 25 18.05 -6.00 -1.96
CA GLY A 25 17.84 -4.60 -2.36
C GLY A 25 19.00 -3.72 -1.95
N GLU A 26 18.84 -2.42 -2.11
CA GLU A 26 19.87 -1.44 -1.77
C GLU A 26 19.93 -1.26 -0.25
N ASP A 27 21.12 -1.41 0.35
CA ASP A 27 21.39 -1.25 1.79
C ASP A 27 20.56 -2.15 2.73
N VAL A 28 19.85 -3.16 2.22
CA VAL A 28 18.99 -4.03 3.04
C VAL A 28 19.74 -5.02 3.91
N GLY A 29 20.99 -5.28 3.58
CA GLY A 29 21.87 -6.23 4.27
C GLY A 29 22.37 -5.71 5.61
N PHE A 30 23.64 -5.32 5.66
CA PHE A 30 24.29 -4.89 6.91
C PHE A 30 23.63 -3.66 7.53
N PHE A 31 23.31 -2.67 6.71
CA PHE A 31 22.68 -1.43 7.19
C PHE A 31 21.23 -1.64 7.64
N GLY A 32 20.49 -2.53 6.99
CA GLY A 32 19.11 -2.87 7.34
C GLY A 32 18.05 -1.98 6.68
N GLY A 33 18.36 -1.46 5.49
CA GLY A 33 17.49 -0.58 4.71
C GLY A 33 17.52 0.88 5.17
N VAL A 34 17.21 1.80 4.25
CA VAL A 34 17.18 3.25 4.54
C VAL A 34 16.20 3.58 5.67
N PHE A 35 15.07 2.89 5.72
CA PHE A 35 14.08 3.04 6.78
C PHE A 35 14.20 2.00 7.89
N ARG A 36 15.27 1.21 7.90
CA ARG A 36 15.57 0.18 8.93
C ARG A 36 14.57 -0.98 8.97
N ALA A 37 13.81 -1.19 7.91
CA ALA A 37 12.81 -2.25 7.86
C ALA A 37 13.42 -3.68 7.84
N THR A 38 14.66 -3.83 7.43
CA THR A 38 15.38 -5.13 7.38
C THR A 38 16.50 -5.23 8.45
N ALA A 39 16.52 -4.29 9.41
CA ALA A 39 17.54 -4.27 10.46
C ALA A 39 17.58 -5.59 11.26
N GLY A 40 18.78 -6.13 11.45
CA GLY A 40 18.99 -7.38 12.19
C GLY A 40 18.78 -8.68 11.40
N LEU A 41 18.11 -8.64 10.25
CA LEU A 41 17.81 -9.86 9.48
C LEU A 41 19.09 -10.51 8.93
N GLN A 42 20.04 -9.73 8.39
CA GLN A 42 21.30 -10.30 7.89
C GLN A 42 22.11 -10.97 8.98
N GLN A 43 22.16 -10.40 10.18
CA GLN A 43 22.85 -10.98 11.34
C GLN A 43 22.23 -12.33 11.75
N LYS A 44 20.89 -12.44 11.65
CA LYS A 44 20.15 -13.65 12.03
C LYS A 44 20.22 -14.73 10.96
N TYR A 45 20.06 -14.40 9.69
CA TYR A 45 19.88 -15.36 8.60
C TYR A 45 21.07 -15.49 7.63
N GLY A 46 22.08 -14.63 7.79
CA GLY A 46 23.30 -14.65 6.99
C GLY A 46 23.19 -13.94 5.64
N LYS A 47 24.35 -13.67 5.06
CA LYS A 47 24.52 -12.89 3.83
C LYS A 47 23.95 -13.58 2.57
N ASN A 48 23.74 -14.89 2.60
CA ASN A 48 23.14 -15.60 1.47
C ASN A 48 21.62 -15.47 1.40
N ARG A 49 20.99 -15.01 2.47
CA ARG A 49 19.54 -14.83 2.55
C ARG A 49 19.09 -13.38 2.69
N VAL A 50 19.99 -12.50 3.16
CA VAL A 50 19.76 -11.06 3.24
C VAL A 50 21.00 -10.36 2.72
N PHE A 51 20.91 -9.71 1.56
CA PHE A 51 22.09 -9.12 0.92
C PHE A 51 21.79 -7.84 0.15
N ASP A 52 22.83 -7.01 0.07
CA ASP A 52 22.80 -5.77 -0.69
C ASP A 52 22.97 -6.04 -2.18
N THR A 53 22.33 -5.22 -3.00
CA THR A 53 22.48 -5.20 -4.46
C THR A 53 23.13 -3.89 -4.91
N PRO A 54 23.69 -3.83 -6.13
CA PRO A 54 23.96 -2.55 -6.77
C PRO A 54 22.67 -1.72 -6.92
N ILE A 55 22.83 -0.40 -7.10
CA ILE A 55 21.74 0.53 -7.44
C ILE A 55 21.32 0.28 -8.89
N THR A 56 20.39 -0.62 -9.07
CA THR A 56 19.85 -1.00 -10.39
C THR A 56 18.49 -1.70 -10.23
N GLU A 57 17.43 -0.97 -10.21
CA GLU A 57 16.10 -1.50 -9.92
C GLU A 57 15.64 -2.52 -10.97
N CYS A 58 15.99 -2.31 -12.25
CA CYS A 58 15.76 -3.31 -13.30
C CYS A 58 16.53 -4.62 -13.02
N GLY A 59 17.78 -4.53 -12.52
CA GLY A 59 18.59 -5.69 -12.13
C GLY A 59 18.02 -6.39 -10.90
N ILE A 60 17.61 -5.64 -9.88
CA ILE A 60 16.98 -6.16 -8.66
C ILE A 60 15.76 -7.00 -9.01
N ILE A 61 14.83 -6.45 -9.78
CA ILE A 61 13.60 -7.13 -10.16
C ILE A 61 13.88 -8.27 -11.16
N GLY A 62 14.74 -8.06 -12.15
CA GLY A 62 15.10 -9.10 -13.12
C GLY A 62 15.71 -10.34 -12.45
N VAL A 63 16.60 -10.14 -11.48
CA VAL A 63 17.18 -11.25 -10.68
C VAL A 63 16.09 -11.92 -9.84
N ALA A 64 15.21 -11.15 -9.20
CA ALA A 64 14.10 -11.68 -8.41
C ALA A 64 13.15 -12.56 -9.25
N VAL A 65 12.85 -12.18 -10.49
CA VAL A 65 12.07 -13.04 -11.42
C VAL A 65 12.76 -14.39 -11.65
N GLY A 66 14.07 -14.37 -11.94
CA GLY A 66 14.85 -15.58 -12.12
C GLY A 66 14.92 -16.45 -10.85
N MET A 67 15.08 -15.84 -9.68
CA MET A 67 15.07 -16.53 -8.38
C MET A 67 13.72 -17.18 -8.12
N GLY A 68 12.62 -16.49 -8.42
CA GLY A 68 11.26 -17.04 -8.30
C GLY A 68 11.04 -18.25 -9.21
N ALA A 69 11.42 -18.15 -10.49
CA ALA A 69 11.35 -19.25 -11.44
C ALA A 69 12.22 -20.45 -11.04
N TYR A 70 13.29 -20.22 -10.29
CA TYR A 70 14.18 -21.25 -9.75
C TYR A 70 13.73 -21.87 -8.42
N GLY A 71 12.62 -21.40 -7.86
CA GLY A 71 12.01 -21.96 -6.65
C GLY A 71 12.29 -21.22 -5.35
N LEU A 72 12.88 -20.01 -5.41
CA LEU A 72 13.01 -19.14 -4.26
C LEU A 72 11.80 -18.20 -4.12
N ARG A 73 11.65 -17.58 -2.94
CA ARG A 73 10.68 -16.54 -2.65
C ARG A 73 11.39 -15.21 -2.37
N PRO A 74 11.79 -14.48 -3.40
CA PRO A 74 12.49 -13.22 -3.21
C PRO A 74 11.54 -12.12 -2.70
N VAL A 75 12.07 -11.33 -1.76
CA VAL A 75 11.46 -10.12 -1.20
C VAL A 75 12.38 -8.95 -1.53
N PRO A 76 12.39 -8.48 -2.80
CA PRO A 76 13.20 -7.35 -3.20
C PRO A 76 12.61 -6.05 -2.64
N GLU A 77 13.49 -5.15 -2.16
CA GLU A 77 13.15 -3.79 -1.77
C GLU A 77 13.60 -2.81 -2.84
N ILE A 78 12.67 -2.01 -3.36
CA ILE A 78 12.96 -0.79 -4.10
C ILE A 78 12.91 0.36 -3.11
N GLN A 79 13.99 1.12 -2.99
CA GLN A 79 14.25 2.04 -1.89
C GLN A 79 13.19 3.15 -1.73
N PHE A 80 12.58 3.57 -2.88
CA PHE A 80 11.39 4.44 -2.95
C PHE A 80 10.53 4.06 -4.14
N ALA A 81 9.21 4.20 -4.03
CA ALA A 81 8.29 3.90 -5.11
C ALA A 81 8.55 4.75 -6.37
N ASP A 82 9.17 5.90 -6.19
CA ASP A 82 9.61 6.80 -7.27
C ASP A 82 10.69 6.17 -8.17
N TYR A 83 11.47 5.22 -7.65
CA TYR A 83 12.55 4.53 -8.37
C TYR A 83 12.14 3.20 -9.00
N ILE A 84 10.87 2.83 -8.89
CA ILE A 84 10.39 1.56 -9.46
C ILE A 84 10.28 1.57 -11.00
N TYR A 85 10.23 2.75 -11.63
CA TYR A 85 10.00 2.89 -13.06
C TYR A 85 11.07 2.22 -13.96
N PRO A 86 12.37 2.23 -13.65
CA PRO A 86 13.36 1.47 -14.43
C PRO A 86 13.09 -0.04 -14.45
N ALA A 87 12.40 -0.57 -13.45
CA ALA A 87 12.03 -1.99 -13.35
C ALA A 87 10.65 -2.32 -13.94
N LEU A 88 9.98 -1.36 -14.57
CA LEU A 88 8.62 -1.54 -15.10
C LEU A 88 8.54 -2.69 -16.11
N ASP A 89 9.52 -2.81 -16.99
CA ASP A 89 9.57 -3.89 -17.99
C ASP A 89 9.67 -5.26 -17.33
N GLN A 90 10.57 -5.44 -16.36
CA GLN A 90 10.74 -6.71 -15.62
C GLN A 90 9.49 -7.08 -14.82
N LEU A 91 8.77 -6.09 -14.30
CA LEU A 91 7.52 -6.32 -13.57
C LEU A 91 6.38 -6.69 -14.52
N VAL A 92 6.15 -5.88 -15.57
CA VAL A 92 4.96 -5.99 -16.43
C VAL A 92 5.15 -7.04 -17.51
N SER A 93 6.32 -7.07 -18.16
CA SER A 93 6.57 -7.98 -19.29
C SER A 93 6.99 -9.37 -18.83
N GLU A 94 7.71 -9.48 -17.70
CA GLU A 94 8.25 -10.75 -17.22
C GLU A 94 7.49 -11.30 -16.01
N ALA A 95 7.55 -10.65 -14.85
CA ALA A 95 6.94 -11.17 -13.62
C ALA A 95 5.43 -11.43 -13.75
N ALA A 96 4.70 -10.42 -14.22
CA ALA A 96 3.24 -10.48 -14.37
C ALA A 96 2.76 -11.59 -15.31
N ARG A 97 3.54 -11.90 -16.34
CA ARG A 97 3.14 -12.80 -17.43
C ARG A 97 3.75 -14.18 -17.35
N LEU A 98 4.74 -14.39 -16.48
CA LEU A 98 5.53 -15.65 -16.44
C LEU A 98 4.63 -16.86 -16.27
N ARG A 99 3.76 -16.85 -15.29
CA ARG A 99 2.86 -17.97 -15.01
C ARG A 99 1.88 -18.26 -16.16
N TYR A 100 1.29 -17.20 -16.72
CA TYR A 100 0.37 -17.34 -17.85
C TYR A 100 1.09 -17.83 -19.11
N ARG A 101 2.25 -17.25 -19.44
CA ARG A 101 3.05 -17.58 -20.63
C ARG A 101 3.59 -19.02 -20.60
N SER A 102 3.90 -19.52 -19.41
CA SER A 102 4.40 -20.90 -19.22
C SER A 102 3.29 -21.91 -18.96
N ALA A 103 2.01 -21.53 -19.10
CA ALA A 103 0.87 -22.41 -18.75
C ALA A 103 0.94 -22.95 -17.30
N GLY A 104 1.53 -22.18 -16.37
CA GLY A 104 1.66 -22.53 -14.96
C GLY A 104 2.91 -23.35 -14.61
N GLU A 105 3.79 -23.64 -15.57
CA GLU A 105 5.03 -24.37 -15.33
C GLU A 105 6.01 -23.56 -14.45
N PHE A 106 6.08 -22.25 -14.68
CA PHE A 106 6.86 -21.33 -13.87
C PHE A 106 5.96 -20.34 -13.12
N ILE A 107 6.41 -19.94 -11.96
CA ILE A 107 5.77 -18.92 -11.12
C ILE A 107 6.77 -17.80 -10.80
N ALA A 108 6.25 -16.61 -10.45
CA ALA A 108 7.06 -15.49 -9.98
C ALA A 108 6.63 -15.11 -8.53
N PRO A 109 6.93 -15.95 -7.52
CA PRO A 109 6.48 -15.77 -6.14
C PRO A 109 7.33 -14.70 -5.45
N MET A 110 7.26 -13.48 -5.93
CA MET A 110 8.05 -12.37 -5.43
C MET A 110 7.18 -11.29 -4.80
N THR A 111 7.65 -10.73 -3.69
CA THR A 111 7.00 -9.62 -3.02
C THR A 111 7.90 -8.40 -3.07
N VAL A 112 7.62 -7.49 -4.00
CA VAL A 112 8.35 -6.24 -4.14
C VAL A 112 7.86 -5.25 -3.10
N ARG A 113 8.71 -4.89 -2.16
CA ARG A 113 8.44 -3.89 -1.14
C ARG A 113 8.95 -2.54 -1.60
N SER A 114 8.19 -1.49 -1.35
CA SER A 114 8.65 -0.14 -1.62
C SER A 114 7.98 0.90 -0.72
N PRO A 115 8.76 1.79 -0.07
CA PRO A 115 8.25 2.97 0.60
C PRO A 115 7.49 3.87 -0.38
N PHE A 116 6.30 4.32 0.02
CA PHE A 116 5.30 4.88 -0.87
C PHE A 116 4.67 6.16 -0.27
N GLY A 117 4.20 7.07 -1.14
CA GLY A 117 3.41 8.23 -0.75
C GLY A 117 4.21 9.38 -0.17
N GLY A 118 3.52 10.46 0.18
CA GLY A 118 4.07 11.69 0.73
C GLY A 118 4.23 11.69 2.25
N GLY A 119 4.32 12.89 2.81
CA GLY A 119 4.41 13.11 4.25
C GLY A 119 5.80 13.29 4.81
N ILE A 120 6.82 13.31 3.96
CA ILE A 120 8.23 13.47 4.35
C ILE A 120 8.94 14.63 3.65
N PHE A 121 8.22 15.44 2.89
CA PHE A 121 8.77 16.52 2.05
C PHE A 121 9.83 16.06 1.04
N GLY A 122 9.68 14.85 0.51
CA GLY A 122 10.62 14.25 -0.43
C GLY A 122 10.54 14.77 -1.86
N GLY A 123 9.55 15.61 -2.17
CA GLY A 123 9.35 16.18 -3.50
C GLY A 123 9.04 15.11 -4.55
N GLN A 124 9.35 15.43 -5.80
CA GLN A 124 8.95 14.62 -6.95
C GLN A 124 9.73 13.29 -7.11
N THR A 125 10.78 13.07 -6.33
CA THR A 125 11.63 11.86 -6.43
C THR A 125 11.52 10.94 -5.21
N HIS A 126 10.76 11.33 -4.16
CA HIS A 126 10.64 10.54 -2.93
C HIS A 126 9.23 10.56 -2.32
N SER A 127 8.21 10.99 -3.06
CA SER A 127 6.87 11.17 -2.48
C SER A 127 5.74 10.73 -3.40
N GLN A 128 6.02 10.04 -4.48
CA GLN A 128 4.99 9.65 -5.44
C GLN A 128 4.17 8.44 -4.99
N SER A 129 3.01 8.30 -5.62
CA SER A 129 2.03 7.23 -5.42
C SER A 129 1.72 6.60 -6.78
N PRO A 130 2.55 5.62 -7.25
CA PRO A 130 2.46 5.07 -8.60
C PRO A 130 1.50 3.89 -8.74
N GLU A 131 0.70 3.56 -7.74
CA GLU A 131 -0.16 2.36 -7.71
C GLU A 131 -1.08 2.25 -8.92
N GLY A 132 -1.59 3.37 -9.45
CA GLY A 132 -2.47 3.38 -10.63
C GLY A 132 -1.83 2.77 -11.88
N ILE A 133 -0.51 2.86 -12.03
CA ILE A 133 0.21 2.23 -13.14
C ILE A 133 0.19 0.71 -13.01
N PHE A 134 0.40 0.20 -11.80
CA PHE A 134 0.54 -1.23 -11.55
C PHE A 134 -0.81 -1.94 -11.41
N THR A 135 -1.84 -1.26 -10.91
CA THR A 135 -3.20 -1.81 -10.84
C THR A 135 -3.80 -2.04 -12.23
N HIS A 136 -3.30 -1.35 -13.26
CA HIS A 136 -3.66 -1.60 -14.65
C HIS A 136 -2.96 -2.85 -15.23
N CYS A 137 -1.89 -3.34 -14.61
CA CYS A 137 -1.09 -4.45 -15.12
C CYS A 137 -1.64 -5.80 -14.64
N SER A 138 -2.33 -6.52 -15.53
CA SER A 138 -2.83 -7.87 -15.23
C SER A 138 -1.69 -8.83 -14.87
N GLY A 139 -1.86 -9.56 -13.76
CA GLY A 139 -0.88 -10.53 -13.26
C GLY A 139 -0.03 -10.00 -12.10
N ILE A 140 -0.21 -8.76 -11.67
CA ILE A 140 0.44 -8.20 -10.48
C ILE A 140 -0.62 -7.88 -9.43
N LYS A 141 -0.39 -8.29 -8.19
CA LYS A 141 -1.18 -7.87 -7.03
C LYS A 141 -0.62 -6.57 -6.45
N THR A 142 -1.49 -5.72 -5.90
CA THR A 142 -1.10 -4.44 -5.31
C THR A 142 -1.72 -4.27 -3.93
N VAL A 143 -0.89 -4.09 -2.91
CA VAL A 143 -1.28 -4.05 -1.50
C VAL A 143 -0.71 -2.80 -0.83
N ILE A 144 -1.54 -2.09 -0.05
CA ILE A 144 -1.17 -0.85 0.65
C ILE A 144 -1.81 -0.87 2.05
N PRO A 145 -1.09 -1.31 3.09
CA PRO A 145 -1.63 -1.38 4.45
C PRO A 145 -1.78 0.00 5.08
N SER A 146 -2.68 0.13 6.06
CA SER A 146 -2.85 1.35 6.85
C SER A 146 -2.46 1.19 8.32
N THR A 147 -2.31 -0.04 8.82
CA THR A 147 -1.97 -0.31 10.21
C THR A 147 -0.80 -1.28 10.34
N PRO A 148 -0.05 -1.26 11.45
CA PRO A 148 1.01 -2.24 11.69
C PRO A 148 0.52 -3.70 11.69
N TYR A 149 -0.69 -3.93 12.24
CA TYR A 149 -1.32 -5.26 12.24
C TYR A 149 -1.57 -5.74 10.80
N ASP A 150 -2.16 -4.87 9.98
CA ASP A 150 -2.43 -5.20 8.57
C ASP A 150 -1.14 -5.38 7.78
N ALA A 151 -0.13 -4.53 8.00
CA ALA A 151 1.15 -4.62 7.32
C ALA A 151 1.81 -5.99 7.52
N LYS A 152 1.87 -6.48 8.76
CA LYS A 152 2.45 -7.79 9.04
C LYS A 152 1.63 -8.93 8.41
N GLY A 153 0.32 -8.94 8.63
CA GLY A 153 -0.52 -10.03 8.14
C GLY A 153 -0.64 -10.10 6.62
N LEU A 154 -0.72 -8.95 5.95
CA LEU A 154 -0.75 -8.85 4.49
C LEU A 154 0.61 -9.16 3.86
N LEU A 155 1.73 -8.73 4.48
CA LEU A 155 3.07 -9.02 3.97
C LEU A 155 3.38 -10.52 4.05
N ILE A 156 2.97 -11.19 5.14
CA ILE A 156 3.07 -12.65 5.24
C ILE A 156 2.27 -13.32 4.11
N ALA A 157 1.02 -12.88 3.88
CA ALA A 157 0.21 -13.42 2.80
C ALA A 157 0.81 -13.18 1.41
N ALA A 158 1.43 -12.01 1.20
CA ALA A 158 2.11 -11.68 -0.05
C ALA A 158 3.34 -12.56 -0.30
N ILE A 159 4.17 -12.83 0.74
CA ILE A 159 5.34 -13.69 0.63
C ILE A 159 4.95 -15.16 0.35
N GLU A 160 3.81 -15.60 0.87
CA GLU A 160 3.28 -16.94 0.61
C GLU A 160 2.64 -17.10 -0.79
N ASP A 161 2.31 -15.99 -1.43
CA ASP A 161 1.63 -16.00 -2.73
C ASP A 161 2.58 -16.47 -3.86
N ASN A 162 2.02 -17.12 -4.86
CA ASN A 162 2.76 -17.63 -6.02
C ASN A 162 2.79 -16.64 -7.20
N ASP A 163 2.06 -15.54 -7.10
CA ASP A 163 2.05 -14.47 -8.09
C ASP A 163 2.75 -13.21 -7.55
N PRO A 164 3.33 -12.38 -8.42
CA PRO A 164 4.05 -11.19 -7.98
C PRO A 164 3.12 -10.20 -7.28
N THR A 165 3.57 -9.71 -6.14
CA THR A 165 2.85 -8.72 -5.33
C THR A 165 3.71 -7.47 -5.16
N LEU A 166 3.16 -6.29 -5.47
CA LEU A 166 3.70 -5.00 -5.06
C LEU A 166 3.11 -4.64 -3.70
N PHE A 167 3.98 -4.52 -2.72
CA PHE A 167 3.64 -4.16 -1.36
C PHE A 167 4.14 -2.74 -1.09
N PHE A 168 3.27 -1.76 -1.27
CA PHE A 168 3.58 -0.35 -1.06
C PHE A 168 3.39 0.03 0.40
N GLU A 169 4.43 0.61 0.99
CA GLU A 169 4.52 0.92 2.41
C GLU A 169 4.38 2.43 2.65
N PRO A 170 3.24 2.91 3.18
CA PRO A 170 3.03 4.34 3.38
C PRO A 170 4.04 4.93 4.38
N LYS A 171 5.00 5.71 3.90
CA LYS A 171 6.10 6.27 4.69
C LYS A 171 5.62 7.15 5.84
N ARG A 172 4.52 7.89 5.61
CA ARG A 172 3.96 8.82 6.59
C ARG A 172 3.64 8.15 7.92
N ILE A 173 3.29 6.87 7.90
CA ILE A 173 2.86 6.12 9.07
C ILE A 173 3.89 5.08 9.53
N TYR A 174 5.16 5.19 9.10
CA TYR A 174 6.20 4.22 9.43
C TYR A 174 6.56 4.18 10.92
N ASN A 175 6.72 5.33 11.55
CA ASN A 175 7.50 5.45 12.78
C ASN A 175 6.70 5.65 14.07
N GLY A 176 5.43 5.50 14.08
CA GLY A 176 4.70 5.65 15.31
C GLY A 176 3.27 6.04 15.09
N PRO A 177 2.56 6.40 16.16
CA PRO A 177 1.17 6.76 16.03
C PRO A 177 1.01 7.94 15.11
N PHE A 178 0.08 7.81 14.18
CA PHE A 178 -0.37 8.88 13.31
C PHE A 178 -1.79 9.24 13.71
N ASP A 179 -1.96 10.47 14.16
CA ASP A 179 -3.22 10.97 14.72
C ASP A 179 -4.20 11.51 13.67
N GLY A 180 -3.84 11.41 12.39
CA GLY A 180 -4.62 11.95 11.27
C GLY A 180 -4.28 13.39 10.89
N HIS A 181 -3.45 14.07 11.66
CA HIS A 181 -2.98 15.43 11.31
C HIS A 181 -2.02 15.40 10.12
N TYR A 182 -2.54 15.70 8.95
CA TYR A 182 -1.81 15.63 7.69
C TYR A 182 -0.68 16.67 7.58
N ASP A 183 -0.75 17.77 8.32
CA ASP A 183 0.17 18.92 8.29
C ASP A 183 1.26 18.84 9.38
N THR A 184 1.25 17.81 10.22
CA THR A 184 2.33 17.61 11.19
C THR A 184 3.49 16.85 10.57
N PRO A 185 4.74 17.11 10.96
CA PRO A 185 5.89 16.32 10.53
C PRO A 185 5.71 14.83 10.86
N ALA A 186 6.27 13.95 10.03
CA ALA A 186 6.35 12.53 10.37
C ALA A 186 7.15 12.35 11.67
N THR A 187 6.74 11.40 12.52
CA THR A 187 7.47 11.09 13.73
C THR A 187 8.88 10.58 13.41
N SER A 188 9.82 10.81 14.34
CA SER A 188 11.20 10.36 14.18
C SER A 188 11.30 8.82 14.20
N TRP A 189 12.45 8.31 13.82
CA TRP A 189 12.79 6.89 13.93
C TRP A 189 12.57 6.27 15.31
N ALA A 190 12.73 7.09 16.36
CA ALA A 190 12.48 6.71 17.74
C ALA A 190 11.00 6.80 18.13
N GLY A 191 10.09 6.96 17.19
CA GLY A 191 8.66 6.99 17.45
C GLY A 191 8.20 5.74 18.21
N HIS A 192 7.25 5.92 19.13
CA HIS A 192 6.78 4.85 20.00
C HIS A 192 5.94 3.83 19.23
N ALA A 193 6.13 2.57 19.57
CA ALA A 193 5.26 1.50 19.14
C ALA A 193 3.92 1.58 19.89
N ASP A 194 2.84 1.66 19.15
CA ASP A 194 1.49 1.85 19.71
C ASP A 194 0.51 0.72 19.37
N ALA A 195 0.79 -0.04 18.29
CA ALA A 195 -0.10 -1.10 17.85
C ALA A 195 0.19 -2.44 18.53
N GLN A 196 -0.88 -3.13 18.90
CA GLN A 196 -0.81 -4.53 19.33
C GLN A 196 -0.70 -5.43 18.11
N VAL A 197 0.51 -5.95 17.86
CA VAL A 197 0.81 -6.85 16.75
C VAL A 197 1.34 -8.17 17.32
N PRO A 198 0.71 -9.32 17.02
CA PRO A 198 1.23 -10.63 17.44
C PRO A 198 2.66 -10.86 16.94
N THR A 199 3.52 -11.41 17.79
CA THR A 199 4.91 -11.71 17.43
C THR A 199 5.03 -12.92 16.50
N GLY A 200 4.10 -13.89 16.62
CA GLY A 200 4.08 -15.09 15.80
C GLY A 200 3.47 -14.91 14.41
N TYR A 201 3.30 -16.04 13.75
CA TYR A 201 2.65 -16.11 12.45
C TYR A 201 1.15 -15.84 12.53
N TYR A 202 0.67 -15.00 11.65
CA TYR A 202 -0.73 -14.88 11.22
C TYR A 202 -0.76 -14.26 9.84
N ARG A 203 -1.83 -14.51 9.10
CA ARG A 203 -2.00 -13.91 7.76
C ARG A 203 -3.36 -13.24 7.63
N ILE A 204 -3.38 -12.21 6.81
CA ILE A 204 -4.62 -11.57 6.35
C ILE A 204 -4.72 -11.87 4.85
N PRO A 205 -5.84 -12.48 4.40
CA PRO A 205 -5.99 -12.78 2.97
C PRO A 205 -5.91 -11.51 2.11
N LEU A 206 -5.18 -11.60 1.00
CA LEU A 206 -5.19 -10.52 0.00
C LEU A 206 -6.57 -10.42 -0.63
N GLY A 207 -7.00 -9.21 -0.96
CA GLY A 207 -8.34 -8.98 -1.51
C GLY A 207 -9.45 -8.91 -0.47
N THR A 208 -9.12 -8.66 0.81
CA THR A 208 -10.11 -8.43 1.87
C THR A 208 -9.98 -7.01 2.40
N ALA A 209 -11.02 -6.20 2.28
CA ALA A 209 -11.09 -4.88 2.87
C ALA A 209 -11.40 -4.93 4.39
N ARG A 210 -11.21 -3.82 5.07
CA ARG A 210 -11.53 -3.65 6.49
C ARG A 210 -12.51 -2.50 6.65
N ILE A 211 -13.58 -2.73 7.40
CA ILE A 211 -14.39 -1.62 7.90
C ILE A 211 -13.62 -0.98 9.06
N ALA A 212 -12.93 0.13 8.76
CA ALA A 212 -12.15 0.87 9.76
C ALA A 212 -13.08 1.58 10.75
N ARG A 213 -14.21 2.08 10.26
CA ARG A 213 -15.28 2.67 11.05
C ARG A 213 -16.63 2.27 10.45
N ALA A 214 -17.55 1.80 11.28
CA ALA A 214 -18.94 1.58 10.86
C ALA A 214 -19.70 2.91 10.80
N GLY A 215 -20.65 3.02 9.85
CA GLY A 215 -21.53 4.17 9.67
C GLY A 215 -22.66 3.88 8.69
N GLY A 216 -23.62 4.80 8.57
CA GLY A 216 -24.85 4.59 7.78
C GLY A 216 -25.17 5.69 6.76
N ALA A 217 -24.53 6.87 6.82
CA ALA A 217 -24.91 8.00 5.99
C ALA A 217 -24.02 8.24 4.75
N LEU A 218 -22.78 7.74 4.76
CA LEU A 218 -21.80 7.94 3.70
C LEU A 218 -20.77 6.81 3.74
N THR A 219 -20.40 6.24 2.61
CA THR A 219 -19.23 5.36 2.46
C THR A 219 -18.02 6.16 2.01
N ILE A 220 -16.89 6.01 2.70
CA ILE A 220 -15.60 6.59 2.30
C ILE A 220 -14.61 5.45 2.00
N LEU A 221 -14.19 5.33 0.74
CA LEU A 221 -13.20 4.36 0.28
C LEU A 221 -11.81 5.00 0.33
N CYS A 222 -10.88 4.40 1.04
CA CYS A 222 -9.51 4.91 1.15
C CYS A 222 -8.51 3.78 1.45
N TYR A 223 -7.22 4.09 1.42
CA TYR A 223 -6.13 3.15 1.74
C TYR A 223 -4.89 3.89 2.24
N GLY A 224 -3.97 3.17 2.86
CA GLY A 224 -2.71 3.71 3.36
C GLY A 224 -2.91 4.86 4.36
N THR A 225 -2.13 5.93 4.21
CA THR A 225 -2.18 7.11 5.08
C THR A 225 -3.57 7.75 5.12
N MET A 226 -4.31 7.70 4.01
CA MET A 226 -5.60 8.38 3.91
C MET A 226 -6.65 7.81 4.86
N VAL A 227 -6.53 6.57 5.30
CA VAL A 227 -7.44 5.99 6.30
C VAL A 227 -7.43 6.84 7.58
N HIS A 228 -6.25 7.17 8.09
CA HIS A 228 -6.09 7.97 9.32
C HIS A 228 -6.60 9.41 9.15
N VAL A 229 -6.29 10.05 8.01
CA VAL A 229 -6.75 11.42 7.72
C VAL A 229 -8.27 11.49 7.62
N VAL A 230 -8.89 10.48 7.00
CA VAL A 230 -10.35 10.35 6.88
C VAL A 230 -10.98 10.08 8.24
N GLU A 231 -10.42 9.17 9.04
CA GLU A 231 -10.93 8.85 10.39
C GLU A 231 -10.95 10.08 11.29
N ASP A 232 -9.86 10.85 11.33
CA ASP A 232 -9.78 12.08 12.11
C ASP A 232 -10.77 13.14 11.61
N THR A 233 -10.84 13.33 10.28
CA THR A 233 -11.79 14.28 9.68
C THR A 233 -13.24 13.94 10.00
N VAL A 234 -13.63 12.68 9.83
CA VAL A 234 -14.99 12.20 10.12
C VAL A 234 -15.34 12.33 11.60
N LYS A 235 -14.37 12.00 12.48
CA LYS A 235 -14.52 12.16 13.93
C LYS A 235 -14.73 13.63 14.31
N THR A 236 -13.92 14.54 13.76
CA THR A 236 -14.01 15.98 14.03
C THR A 236 -15.34 16.57 13.55
N LEU A 237 -15.86 16.09 12.42
CA LEU A 237 -17.14 16.55 11.87
C LEU A 237 -18.36 15.90 12.55
N GLY A 238 -18.19 14.82 13.29
CA GLY A 238 -19.28 14.07 13.91
C GLY A 238 -20.22 13.39 12.91
N ILE A 239 -19.71 13.04 11.70
CA ILE A 239 -20.54 12.44 10.64
C ILE A 239 -20.62 10.93 10.82
N ASP A 240 -21.81 10.37 10.53
CA ASP A 240 -22.06 8.93 10.51
C ASP A 240 -21.58 8.30 9.20
N ALA A 241 -20.26 8.30 8.98
CA ALA A 241 -19.63 7.71 7.80
C ALA A 241 -19.05 6.33 8.08
N GLU A 242 -19.26 5.41 7.14
CA GLU A 242 -18.55 4.14 7.08
C GLU A 242 -17.25 4.32 6.32
N ILE A 243 -16.13 3.95 6.95
CA ILE A 243 -14.80 4.04 6.34
C ILE A 243 -14.35 2.64 5.97
N VAL A 244 -14.12 2.43 4.68
CA VAL A 244 -13.63 1.17 4.11
C VAL A 244 -12.16 1.34 3.76
N ASP A 245 -11.30 0.69 4.53
CA ASP A 245 -9.88 0.56 4.23
C ASP A 245 -9.69 -0.59 3.24
N LEU A 246 -9.31 -0.27 2.03
CA LEU A 246 -9.23 -1.24 0.94
C LEU A 246 -8.12 -2.28 1.15
N ARG A 247 -6.98 -1.92 1.79
CA ARG A 247 -5.81 -2.78 2.01
C ARG A 247 -5.18 -3.35 0.74
N SER A 248 -5.99 -4.00 -0.10
CA SER A 248 -5.60 -4.55 -1.41
C SER A 248 -6.35 -3.82 -2.51
N LEU A 249 -5.62 -3.33 -3.49
CA LEU A 249 -6.21 -2.71 -4.68
C LEU A 249 -6.42 -3.76 -5.79
N VAL A 250 -5.51 -4.72 -5.87
CA VAL A 250 -5.60 -5.89 -6.74
C VAL A 250 -5.11 -7.11 -5.94
N PRO A 251 -5.95 -8.13 -5.71
CA PRO A 251 -7.38 -8.14 -5.97
C PRO A 251 -8.17 -7.17 -5.08
N LEU A 252 -9.30 -6.68 -5.58
CA LEU A 252 -10.18 -5.75 -4.87
C LEU A 252 -11.32 -6.51 -4.17
N ASP A 253 -11.65 -6.14 -2.94
CA ASP A 253 -12.84 -6.61 -2.22
C ASP A 253 -14.07 -5.81 -2.66
N ILE A 254 -14.57 -6.14 -3.83
CA ILE A 254 -15.69 -5.41 -4.41
C ILE A 254 -17.01 -5.69 -3.66
N ASP A 255 -17.15 -6.86 -3.06
CA ASP A 255 -18.38 -7.23 -2.33
C ASP A 255 -18.55 -6.37 -1.07
N THR A 256 -17.46 -6.12 -0.32
CA THR A 256 -17.47 -5.20 0.83
C THR A 256 -17.79 -3.77 0.40
N ILE A 257 -17.20 -3.30 -0.72
CA ILE A 257 -17.46 -1.97 -1.26
C ILE A 257 -18.92 -1.83 -1.66
N GLU A 258 -19.45 -2.80 -2.42
CA GLU A 258 -20.82 -2.81 -2.90
C GLU A 258 -21.82 -2.81 -1.73
N ALA A 259 -21.60 -3.67 -0.73
CA ALA A 259 -22.45 -3.74 0.45
C ALA A 259 -22.48 -2.42 1.23
N SER A 260 -21.30 -1.78 1.40
CA SER A 260 -21.19 -0.48 2.08
C SER A 260 -21.93 0.64 1.33
N VAL A 261 -21.68 0.76 0.02
CA VAL A 261 -22.29 1.82 -0.79
C VAL A 261 -23.80 1.64 -0.91
N LYS A 262 -24.27 0.40 -1.07
CA LYS A 262 -25.72 0.13 -1.10
C LYS A 262 -26.40 0.46 0.21
N LYS A 263 -25.72 0.31 1.32
CA LYS A 263 -26.23 0.66 2.66
C LYS A 263 -26.36 2.17 2.85
N THR A 264 -25.38 2.94 2.39
CA THR A 264 -25.25 4.38 2.69
C THR A 264 -25.83 5.30 1.59
N GLY A 265 -25.98 4.81 0.38
CA GLY A 265 -26.42 5.59 -0.78
C GLY A 265 -25.43 6.63 -1.31
N ARG A 266 -24.29 6.85 -0.64
CA ARG A 266 -23.32 7.91 -0.96
C ARG A 266 -21.91 7.38 -0.92
N CYS A 267 -21.05 7.86 -1.83
CA CYS A 267 -19.66 7.41 -1.94
C CYS A 267 -18.68 8.55 -2.14
N LEU A 268 -17.66 8.61 -1.26
CA LEU A 268 -16.46 9.44 -1.39
C LEU A 268 -15.23 8.53 -1.52
N ILE A 269 -14.33 8.84 -2.45
CA ILE A 269 -13.08 8.13 -2.64
C ILE A 269 -11.91 9.08 -2.29
N VAL A 270 -10.98 8.63 -1.45
CA VAL A 270 -9.85 9.44 -1.00
C VAL A 270 -8.54 8.69 -1.18
N HIS A 271 -7.60 9.24 -1.94
CA HIS A 271 -6.24 8.69 -2.10
C HIS A 271 -5.21 9.77 -2.46
N GLU A 272 -3.92 9.49 -2.23
CA GLU A 272 -2.82 10.45 -2.43
C GLU A 272 -2.42 10.64 -3.91
N ALA A 273 -2.55 9.61 -4.72
CA ALA A 273 -2.17 9.66 -6.14
C ALA A 273 -2.91 10.76 -6.90
N THR A 274 -2.38 11.12 -8.06
CA THR A 274 -3.00 12.07 -9.00
C THR A 274 -4.42 11.66 -9.36
N ARG A 275 -5.22 12.66 -9.78
CA ARG A 275 -6.65 12.45 -10.08
C ARG A 275 -6.87 11.68 -11.38
N THR A 276 -6.15 12.08 -12.43
CA THR A 276 -6.31 11.48 -13.76
C THR A 276 -5.70 10.08 -13.76
N SER A 277 -6.50 9.08 -14.14
CA SER A 277 -6.11 7.67 -14.18
C SER A 277 -5.58 7.10 -12.86
N GLY A 278 -5.75 7.80 -11.73
CA GLY A 278 -5.53 7.23 -10.41
C GLY A 278 -6.57 6.15 -10.10
N PHE A 279 -6.26 5.23 -9.18
CA PHE A 279 -7.12 4.07 -8.86
C PHE A 279 -8.54 4.45 -8.44
N GLY A 280 -8.74 5.66 -7.91
CA GLY A 280 -10.06 6.20 -7.61
C GLY A 280 -10.97 6.38 -8.84
N ALA A 281 -10.44 6.41 -10.06
CA ALA A 281 -11.24 6.41 -11.28
C ALA A 281 -11.85 5.02 -11.53
N GLU A 282 -11.08 3.96 -11.34
CA GLU A 282 -11.55 2.58 -11.40
C GLU A 282 -12.60 2.29 -10.31
N LEU A 283 -12.32 2.68 -9.06
CA LEU A 283 -13.30 2.56 -7.97
C LEU A 283 -14.62 3.27 -8.30
N SER A 284 -14.54 4.46 -8.90
CA SER A 284 -15.74 5.20 -9.31
C SER A 284 -16.53 4.46 -10.39
N ALA A 285 -15.85 3.84 -11.36
CA ALA A 285 -16.49 3.02 -12.39
C ALA A 285 -17.16 1.78 -11.78
N GLN A 286 -16.44 1.02 -10.95
CA GLN A 286 -16.96 -0.18 -10.29
C GLN A 286 -18.18 0.11 -9.40
N VAL A 287 -18.14 1.19 -8.63
CA VAL A 287 -19.28 1.63 -7.81
C VAL A 287 -20.45 2.07 -8.69
N GLN A 288 -20.19 2.81 -9.77
CA GLN A 288 -21.23 3.24 -10.71
C GLN A 288 -21.95 2.04 -11.36
N GLU A 289 -21.21 1.05 -11.82
CA GLU A 289 -21.76 -0.14 -12.47
C GLU A 289 -22.62 -0.99 -11.53
N ARG A 290 -22.21 -1.13 -10.27
CA ARG A 290 -22.82 -2.04 -9.29
C ARG A 290 -23.88 -1.41 -8.41
N CYS A 291 -23.75 -0.10 -8.16
CA CYS A 291 -24.55 0.60 -7.16
C CYS A 291 -25.41 1.73 -7.75
N PHE A 292 -25.46 1.93 -9.06
CA PHE A 292 -26.14 3.05 -9.71
C PHE A 292 -27.54 3.34 -9.14
N TYR A 293 -28.39 2.32 -9.02
CA TYR A 293 -29.76 2.46 -8.52
C TYR A 293 -29.86 2.67 -7.00
N HIS A 294 -28.72 2.67 -6.28
CA HIS A 294 -28.67 2.90 -4.84
C HIS A 294 -28.01 4.25 -4.52
N LEU A 295 -27.40 4.89 -5.52
CA LEU A 295 -26.72 6.17 -5.31
C LEU A 295 -27.74 7.31 -5.20
N GLU A 296 -27.62 8.07 -4.14
CA GLU A 296 -28.43 9.28 -3.84
C GLU A 296 -27.70 10.57 -4.22
N ALA A 297 -26.39 10.50 -4.49
CA ALA A 297 -25.54 11.62 -4.89
C ALA A 297 -24.46 11.15 -5.89
N PRO A 298 -23.86 12.06 -6.68
CA PRO A 298 -22.72 11.76 -7.51
C PRO A 298 -21.52 11.27 -6.68
N ILE A 299 -20.79 10.26 -7.19
CA ILE A 299 -19.54 9.79 -6.56
C ILE A 299 -18.51 10.93 -6.58
N ALA A 300 -17.95 11.28 -5.43
CA ALA A 300 -16.91 12.30 -5.32
C ALA A 300 -15.52 11.67 -5.10
N ARG A 301 -14.48 12.39 -5.54
CA ARG A 301 -13.09 11.99 -5.34
C ARG A 301 -12.26 13.14 -4.79
N VAL A 302 -11.54 12.91 -3.70
CA VAL A 302 -10.52 13.81 -3.15
C VAL A 302 -9.17 13.12 -3.31
N THR A 303 -8.29 13.71 -4.14
CA THR A 303 -7.05 13.08 -4.61
C THR A 303 -5.90 14.06 -4.57
N GLY A 304 -4.68 13.63 -4.83
CA GLY A 304 -3.61 14.53 -5.27
C GLY A 304 -4.01 15.29 -6.53
N PHE A 305 -3.28 16.33 -6.86
CA PHE A 305 -3.47 17.11 -8.08
C PHE A 305 -2.68 16.50 -9.24
N ASP A 306 -3.11 16.77 -10.48
CA ASP A 306 -2.41 16.35 -11.70
C ASP A 306 -1.19 17.27 -11.97
N THR A 307 -0.24 17.25 -11.05
CA THR A 307 1.02 17.99 -11.12
C THR A 307 2.17 17.11 -10.61
N PRO A 308 3.43 17.39 -10.99
CA PRO A 308 4.56 16.81 -10.30
C PRO A 308 4.46 17.07 -8.80
N TYR A 309 4.86 16.09 -7.97
CA TYR A 309 4.71 16.21 -6.53
C TYR A 309 5.53 17.39 -5.97
N PRO A 310 4.90 18.37 -5.31
CA PRO A 310 5.59 19.57 -4.86
C PRO A 310 6.40 19.31 -3.59
N HIS A 311 7.57 19.90 -3.46
CA HIS A 311 8.42 19.76 -2.28
C HIS A 311 7.88 20.59 -1.09
N SER A 312 7.98 21.90 -1.19
CA SER A 312 7.57 22.82 -0.09
C SER A 312 6.06 23.02 0.04
N LEU A 313 5.28 22.63 -0.99
CA LEU A 313 3.83 22.75 -1.02
C LEU A 313 3.13 21.39 -0.81
N GLU A 314 3.80 20.44 -0.18
CA GLU A 314 3.27 19.10 0.07
C GLU A 314 1.89 19.13 0.73
N TRP A 315 1.72 19.98 1.77
CA TRP A 315 0.44 20.07 2.48
C TRP A 315 -0.71 20.67 1.65
N ALA A 316 -0.40 21.49 0.65
CA ALA A 316 -1.41 21.98 -0.28
C ALA A 316 -1.81 20.90 -1.31
N TYR A 317 -0.86 20.03 -1.68
CA TYR A 317 -1.08 18.90 -2.59
C TYR A 317 -1.87 17.77 -1.93
N PHE A 318 -1.58 17.45 -0.69
CA PHE A 318 -2.13 16.32 0.05
C PHE A 318 -3.66 16.40 0.20
N PRO A 319 -4.39 15.29 0.11
CA PRO A 319 -5.83 15.25 0.42
C PRO A 319 -6.09 15.47 1.91
N GLY A 320 -6.07 16.73 2.32
CA GLY A 320 -6.20 17.11 3.74
C GLY A 320 -7.65 17.25 4.21
N PRO A 321 -7.87 17.45 5.53
CA PRO A 321 -9.19 17.52 6.16
C PRO A 321 -10.11 18.56 5.56
N VAL A 322 -9.57 19.71 5.13
CA VAL A 322 -10.37 20.80 4.52
C VAL A 322 -11.05 20.32 3.23
N ARG A 323 -10.26 19.72 2.32
CA ARG A 323 -10.77 19.21 1.04
C ARG A 323 -11.73 18.04 1.22
N ILE A 324 -11.45 17.17 2.20
CA ILE A 324 -12.33 16.03 2.54
C ILE A 324 -13.65 16.55 3.10
N ARG A 325 -13.61 17.51 4.04
CA ARG A 325 -14.81 18.16 4.61
C ARG A 325 -15.68 18.81 3.55
N GLU A 326 -15.07 19.56 2.62
CA GLU A 326 -15.80 20.20 1.52
C GLU A 326 -16.51 19.19 0.62
N ALA A 327 -15.84 18.08 0.29
CA ALA A 327 -16.43 17.01 -0.48
C ALA A 327 -17.58 16.33 0.27
N ILE A 328 -17.41 16.02 1.55
CA ILE A 328 -18.46 15.47 2.40
C ILE A 328 -19.67 16.41 2.45
N ASN A 329 -19.45 17.69 2.73
CA ASN A 329 -20.53 18.68 2.83
C ASN A 329 -21.31 18.83 1.50
N LYS A 330 -20.62 18.64 0.37
CA LYS A 330 -21.28 18.66 -0.94
C LYS A 330 -22.14 17.42 -1.13
N ILE A 331 -21.61 16.24 -0.93
CA ILE A 331 -22.30 14.96 -1.08
C ILE A 331 -23.54 14.86 -0.16
N MET A 332 -23.45 15.38 1.05
CA MET A 332 -24.54 15.34 2.05
C MET A 332 -25.66 16.36 1.79
N LYS A 333 -25.47 17.31 0.86
CA LYS A 333 -26.50 18.28 0.45
C LYS A 333 -27.28 17.85 -0.78
N ASP A 334 -26.63 17.04 -1.63
CA ASP A 334 -27.24 16.45 -2.82
C ASP A 334 -28.18 15.31 -2.43
#